data_447a430927938d02db7028617a1b0301
#
_entry.id   447a430927938d02db7028617a1b0301
#
_cell.length_a   1.000
_cell.length_b   1.000
_cell.length_c   1.000
_cell.angle_alpha   90.00
_cell.angle_beta   90.00
_cell.angle_gamma   90.00
#
_symmetry.space_group_name_H-M   'P 1'
#
loop_
_entity.id
_entity.type
_entity.pdbx_description
1 polymer ?
#
loop_
_entity_poly.entity_id
_entity_poly.type
_entity_poly.pdbx_seq_one_letter_code
_entity_poly.pdbx_strand_id
1 'polypeptide(L)'
;IVTGGHTYCIGGVGETEMFHRANTTCSYLTDKAAESCASYNMLRLTSQLFEYTRSGNLMDYYDNTLRNHILTSSSHKCDGGTTYFLPLGPGGRKEFFLSENSCCHGTGMESRFRYMENIYAQDEDALYINLLVDSVLTDENGKTMIELQSVDEEGVMEIRCQKDQKKVLKIHIPAWGQKDFNVSVNGKVLADK
;
A
#
# COMPACT_ATOMS: atom_id res chain seq x y z
N ILE A 1 -14.02 -9.10 6.99
CA ILE A 1 -15.38 -8.76 6.52
C ILE A 1 -15.30 -7.70 5.43
N VAL A 2 -14.72 -6.50 5.70
CA VAL A 2 -14.71 -5.39 4.72
C VAL A 2 -13.97 -5.79 3.44
N THR A 3 -12.75 -6.28 3.55
CA THR A 3 -11.91 -6.65 2.41
C THR A 3 -12.50 -7.79 1.56
N GLY A 4 -13.33 -8.64 2.12
CA GLY A 4 -13.94 -9.78 1.41
C GLY A 4 -15.26 -9.48 0.71
N GLY A 5 -15.87 -8.29 0.90
CA GLY A 5 -17.20 -8.06 0.35
C GLY A 5 -17.58 -6.62 0.03
N HIS A 6 -16.75 -5.65 0.40
CA HIS A 6 -17.05 -4.21 0.26
C HIS A 6 -15.97 -3.43 -0.46
N THR A 7 -14.90 -4.09 -0.92
CA THR A 7 -13.80 -3.43 -1.63
C THR A 7 -13.99 -3.49 -3.15
N TYR A 8 -13.63 -2.42 -3.80
CA TYR A 8 -13.40 -2.38 -5.25
C TYR A 8 -12.03 -3.01 -5.59
N CYS A 9 -11.80 -3.31 -6.85
CA CYS A 9 -10.54 -3.93 -7.31
C CYS A 9 -9.29 -3.09 -6.97
N ILE A 10 -9.44 -1.77 -6.84
CA ILE A 10 -8.40 -0.84 -6.42
C ILE A 10 -8.17 -0.82 -4.90
N GLY A 11 -8.83 -1.68 -4.14
CA GLY A 11 -8.80 -1.70 -2.67
C GLY A 11 -9.66 -0.64 -2.00
N GLY A 12 -10.17 0.34 -2.75
CA GLY A 12 -11.04 1.39 -2.25
C GLY A 12 -12.37 0.85 -1.72
N VAL A 13 -13.00 1.58 -0.80
CA VAL A 13 -14.27 1.23 -0.16
C VAL A 13 -15.21 2.41 -0.12
N GLY A 14 -16.50 2.11 0.04
CA GLY A 14 -17.54 3.12 0.16
C GLY A 14 -18.03 3.65 -1.20
N GLU A 15 -19.30 3.98 -1.26
CA GLU A 15 -19.94 4.73 -2.32
C GLU A 15 -20.93 5.70 -1.68
N THR A 16 -20.88 7.00 -2.06
CA THR A 16 -21.63 8.06 -1.37
C THR A 16 -21.51 8.00 0.16
N GLU A 17 -20.28 7.75 0.66
CA GLU A 17 -19.93 7.62 2.09
C GLU A 17 -20.61 6.44 2.82
N MET A 18 -21.11 5.47 2.08
CA MET A 18 -21.87 4.35 2.62
C MET A 18 -21.22 3.00 2.27
N PHE A 19 -21.31 2.05 3.19
CA PHE A 19 -21.12 0.64 2.88
C PHE A 19 -22.47 0.04 2.49
N HIS A 20 -22.58 -0.43 1.25
CA HIS A 20 -23.73 -1.15 0.78
C HIS A 20 -23.69 -2.62 1.22
N ARG A 21 -24.67 -3.42 0.76
CA ARG A 21 -24.69 -4.86 1.03
C ARG A 21 -23.39 -5.50 0.53
N ALA A 22 -22.83 -6.45 1.28
CA ALA A 22 -21.66 -7.20 0.87
C ALA A 22 -21.83 -7.88 -0.49
N ASN A 23 -20.78 -7.94 -1.29
CA ASN A 23 -20.73 -8.52 -2.63
C ASN A 23 -21.66 -7.85 -3.68
N THR A 24 -21.93 -6.56 -3.50
CA THR A 24 -22.70 -5.77 -4.47
C THR A 24 -21.93 -4.59 -5.05
N THR A 25 -20.62 -4.51 -4.86
CA THR A 25 -19.78 -3.38 -5.31
C THR A 25 -19.89 -3.12 -6.81
N CYS A 26 -20.10 -4.17 -7.63
CA CYS A 26 -20.30 -4.04 -9.06
C CYS A 26 -21.55 -3.22 -9.45
N SER A 27 -22.55 -3.14 -8.56
CA SER A 27 -23.76 -2.33 -8.78
C SER A 27 -23.56 -0.85 -8.41
N TYR A 28 -22.43 -0.50 -7.83
CA TYR A 28 -22.10 0.82 -7.31
C TYR A 28 -20.82 1.40 -7.92
N LEU A 29 -20.59 1.12 -9.20
CA LEU A 29 -19.50 1.71 -9.97
C LEU A 29 -19.94 3.10 -10.47
N THR A 30 -19.93 4.07 -9.56
CA THR A 30 -20.39 5.44 -9.80
C THR A 30 -19.24 6.45 -9.74
N ASP A 31 -19.54 7.71 -10.00
CA ASP A 31 -18.58 8.80 -9.85
C ASP A 31 -18.27 9.14 -8.39
N LYS A 32 -19.06 8.60 -7.44
CA LYS A 32 -18.87 8.74 -5.99
C LYS A 32 -18.44 7.43 -5.33
N ALA A 33 -17.79 6.55 -6.08
CA ALA A 33 -17.21 5.32 -5.56
C ALA A 33 -15.86 5.58 -4.87
N ALA A 34 -15.43 4.66 -4.02
CA ALA A 34 -14.13 4.66 -3.37
C ALA A 34 -13.76 6.00 -2.69
N GLU A 35 -14.34 6.22 -1.52
CA GLU A 35 -14.05 7.39 -0.69
C GLU A 35 -12.62 7.35 -0.12
N SER A 36 -11.89 8.45 -0.25
CA SER A 36 -10.48 8.54 0.17
C SER A 36 -10.31 8.36 1.69
N CYS A 37 -11.20 8.97 2.50
CA CYS A 37 -11.15 8.83 3.96
C CYS A 37 -11.37 7.39 4.42
N ALA A 38 -12.37 6.73 3.86
CA ALA A 38 -12.70 5.35 4.22
C ALA A 38 -11.52 4.42 3.94
N SER A 39 -10.91 4.55 2.76
CA SER A 39 -9.74 3.76 2.39
C SER A 39 -8.51 4.09 3.22
N TYR A 40 -8.27 5.37 3.51
CA TYR A 40 -7.19 5.77 4.41
C TYR A 40 -7.33 5.13 5.81
N ASN A 41 -8.54 5.17 6.39
CA ASN A 41 -8.77 4.55 7.69
C ASN A 41 -8.66 3.03 7.65
N MET A 42 -9.05 2.40 6.53
CA MET A 42 -8.82 0.97 6.32
C MET A 42 -7.32 0.63 6.27
N LEU A 43 -6.47 1.47 5.67
CA LEU A 43 -5.02 1.28 5.70
C LEU A 43 -4.47 1.39 7.13
N ARG A 44 -4.94 2.36 7.92
CA ARG A 44 -4.55 2.49 9.33
C ARG A 44 -4.93 1.25 10.14
N LEU A 45 -6.15 0.77 9.99
CA LEU A 45 -6.62 -0.45 10.65
C LEU A 45 -5.78 -1.66 10.23
N THR A 46 -5.48 -1.78 8.93
CA THR A 46 -4.69 -2.87 8.37
C THR A 46 -3.27 -2.87 8.94
N SER A 47 -2.64 -1.70 9.04
CA SER A 47 -1.33 -1.53 9.68
C SER A 47 -1.34 -2.01 11.13
N GLN A 48 -2.30 -1.56 11.92
CA GLN A 48 -2.44 -1.99 13.32
C GLN A 48 -2.69 -3.49 13.46
N LEU A 49 -3.54 -4.07 12.61
CA LEU A 49 -3.78 -5.53 12.62
C LEU A 49 -2.52 -6.31 12.24
N PHE A 50 -1.70 -5.78 11.34
CA PHE A 50 -0.43 -6.40 10.99
C PHE A 50 0.53 -6.46 12.17
N GLU A 51 0.56 -5.46 13.04
CA GLU A 51 1.39 -5.47 14.26
C GLU A 51 1.09 -6.64 15.20
N TYR A 52 -0.14 -7.15 15.18
CA TYR A 52 -0.55 -8.29 16.00
C TYR A 52 -0.41 -9.63 15.29
N THR A 53 -0.69 -9.67 13.99
CA THR A 53 -0.86 -10.94 13.28
C THR A 53 0.29 -11.32 12.37
N ARG A 54 1.05 -10.33 11.89
CA ARG A 54 2.12 -10.48 10.87
C ARG A 54 1.64 -11.20 9.59
N SER A 55 0.34 -11.09 9.27
CA SER A 55 -0.28 -11.76 8.12
C SER A 55 0.02 -11.03 6.81
N GLY A 56 0.61 -11.74 5.83
CA GLY A 56 0.88 -11.21 4.48
C GLY A 56 -0.39 -10.76 3.74
N ASN A 57 -1.54 -11.40 3.96
CA ASN A 57 -2.81 -11.01 3.35
C ASN A 57 -3.25 -9.57 3.72
N LEU A 58 -2.82 -9.08 4.88
CA LEU A 58 -3.05 -7.69 5.26
C LEU A 58 -2.18 -6.74 4.42
N MET A 59 -0.97 -7.14 4.13
CA MET A 59 -0.06 -6.35 3.29
C MET A 59 -0.47 -6.39 1.81
N ASP A 60 -1.06 -7.48 1.32
CA ASP A 60 -1.69 -7.52 -0.02
C ASP A 60 -2.77 -6.45 -0.16
N TYR A 61 -3.67 -6.35 0.83
CA TYR A 61 -4.69 -5.30 0.83
C TYR A 61 -4.08 -3.91 0.96
N TYR A 62 -3.09 -3.76 1.85
CA TYR A 62 -2.41 -2.49 2.09
C TYR A 62 -1.73 -1.98 0.83
N ASP A 63 -0.88 -2.80 0.19
CA ASP A 63 -0.13 -2.44 -1.02
C ASP A 63 -1.08 -2.09 -2.18
N ASN A 64 -2.09 -2.95 -2.43
CA ASN A 64 -3.08 -2.70 -3.47
C ASN A 64 -3.82 -1.37 -3.27
N THR A 65 -4.31 -1.11 -2.06
CA THR A 65 -5.08 0.11 -1.75
C THR A 65 -4.20 1.34 -1.77
N LEU A 66 -2.99 1.26 -1.23
CA LEU A 66 -2.03 2.36 -1.24
C LEU A 66 -1.71 2.80 -2.67
N ARG A 67 -1.33 1.85 -3.53
CA ARG A 67 -0.91 2.16 -4.92
C ARG A 67 -2.06 2.59 -5.80
N ASN A 68 -3.18 1.87 -5.75
CA ASN A 68 -4.25 2.03 -6.74
C ASN A 68 -5.33 3.03 -6.30
N HIS A 69 -5.41 3.38 -5.02
CA HIS A 69 -6.35 4.38 -4.52
C HIS A 69 -5.65 5.57 -3.89
N ILE A 70 -4.94 5.40 -2.78
CA ILE A 70 -4.45 6.52 -1.97
C ILE A 70 -3.42 7.36 -2.73
N LEU A 71 -2.40 6.76 -3.34
CA LEU A 71 -1.43 7.48 -4.15
C LEU A 71 -2.08 8.17 -5.37
N THR A 72 -3.05 7.50 -5.98
CA THR A 72 -3.75 8.05 -7.15
C THR A 72 -4.80 9.12 -6.80
N SER A 73 -5.13 9.27 -5.53
CA SER A 73 -6.00 10.35 -5.02
C SER A 73 -5.30 11.69 -4.92
N SER A 74 -3.99 11.73 -5.07
CA SER A 74 -3.20 12.96 -5.05
C SER A 74 -2.91 13.47 -6.46
N SER A 75 -2.97 14.79 -6.64
CA SER A 75 -2.60 15.45 -7.89
C SER A 75 -1.10 15.30 -8.16
N HIS A 76 -0.74 14.95 -9.40
CA HIS A 76 0.66 14.89 -9.85
C HIS A 76 1.29 16.28 -10.08
N LYS A 77 0.49 17.36 -9.99
CA LYS A 77 0.96 18.73 -10.26
C LYS A 77 1.68 19.39 -9.09
N CYS A 78 1.88 18.69 -8.00
CA CYS A 78 2.45 19.24 -6.75
C CYS A 78 1.71 20.48 -6.22
N ASP A 79 0.42 20.61 -6.57
CA ASP A 79 -0.45 21.72 -6.20
C ASP A 79 -1.24 21.49 -4.91
N GLY A 80 -1.06 20.31 -4.30
CA GLY A 80 -1.79 19.92 -3.09
C GLY A 80 -3.18 19.33 -3.35
N GLY A 81 -3.62 19.26 -4.59
CA GLY A 81 -4.93 18.74 -4.95
C GLY A 81 -5.13 17.28 -4.53
N THR A 82 -6.33 16.98 -4.05
CA THR A 82 -6.75 15.62 -3.69
C THR A 82 -8.17 15.34 -4.15
N THR A 83 -8.50 14.08 -4.39
CA THR A 83 -9.86 13.65 -4.73
C THR A 83 -10.64 13.33 -3.47
N TYR A 84 -11.95 13.56 -3.48
CA TYR A 84 -12.87 13.05 -2.47
C TYR A 84 -13.20 11.59 -2.74
N PHE A 85 -13.73 11.32 -3.92
CA PHE A 85 -14.03 10.01 -4.45
C PHE A 85 -13.12 9.68 -5.63
N LEU A 86 -12.91 8.40 -5.89
CA LEU A 86 -12.29 7.93 -7.13
C LEU A 86 -13.40 7.36 -8.02
N PRO A 87 -13.77 8.04 -9.11
CA PRO A 87 -14.86 7.61 -9.96
C PRO A 87 -14.52 6.29 -10.64
N LEU A 88 -15.39 5.29 -10.50
CA LEU A 88 -15.25 3.96 -11.08
C LEU A 88 -16.31 3.67 -12.15
N GLY A 89 -17.22 4.62 -12.40
CA GLY A 89 -18.21 4.52 -13.46
C GLY A 89 -17.59 4.67 -14.87
N PRO A 90 -18.24 4.12 -15.90
CA PRO A 90 -17.80 4.32 -17.28
C PRO A 90 -17.76 5.80 -17.65
N GLY A 91 -16.60 6.26 -18.13
CA GLY A 91 -16.39 7.66 -18.48
C GLY A 91 -16.13 8.60 -17.31
N GLY A 92 -16.08 8.07 -16.09
CA GLY A 92 -15.76 8.84 -14.88
C GLY A 92 -14.39 9.52 -14.98
N ARG A 93 -14.27 10.74 -14.45
CA ARG A 93 -13.03 11.52 -14.44
C ARG A 93 -12.69 11.94 -13.02
N LYS A 94 -11.40 11.87 -12.67
CA LYS A 94 -10.91 12.38 -11.39
C LYS A 94 -11.02 13.91 -11.38
N GLU A 95 -11.56 14.41 -10.27
CA GLU A 95 -11.57 15.84 -9.96
C GLU A 95 -10.68 16.07 -8.75
N PHE A 96 -9.70 16.96 -8.89
CA PHE A 96 -8.78 17.33 -7.83
C PHE A 96 -9.18 18.70 -7.28
N PHE A 97 -9.44 18.74 -6.00
CA PHE A 97 -9.82 19.94 -5.28
C PHE A 97 -8.61 20.52 -4.55
N LEU A 98 -8.39 21.82 -4.67
CA LEU A 98 -7.22 22.52 -4.13
C LEU A 98 -7.50 23.23 -2.80
N SER A 99 -8.75 23.62 -2.56
CA SER A 99 -9.10 24.54 -1.48
C SER A 99 -10.38 24.19 -0.74
N GLU A 100 -10.95 23.02 -0.97
CA GLU A 100 -12.15 22.61 -0.25
C GLU A 100 -11.81 22.15 1.17
N ASN A 101 -12.62 22.60 2.11
CA ASN A 101 -12.50 22.16 3.50
C ASN A 101 -13.38 20.92 3.72
N SER A 102 -12.81 19.75 3.51
CA SER A 102 -13.50 18.47 3.72
C SER A 102 -12.62 17.46 4.46
N CYS A 103 -13.25 16.40 4.98
CA CYS A 103 -12.53 15.30 5.64
C CYS A 103 -11.49 14.67 4.72
N CYS A 104 -11.82 14.46 3.45
CA CYS A 104 -10.91 13.83 2.47
C CYS A 104 -9.70 14.71 2.12
N HIS A 105 -9.81 16.04 2.22
CA HIS A 105 -8.64 16.93 2.12
C HIS A 105 -7.71 16.76 3.33
N GLY A 106 -8.26 16.67 4.53
CA GLY A 106 -7.49 16.40 5.75
C GLY A 106 -6.75 15.07 5.67
N THR A 107 -7.44 14.00 5.37
CA THR A 107 -6.81 12.68 5.21
C THR A 107 -5.87 12.60 4.02
N GLY A 108 -6.14 13.32 2.93
CA GLY A 108 -5.25 13.43 1.77
C GLY A 108 -3.92 14.09 2.11
N MET A 109 -3.92 15.09 2.97
CA MET A 109 -2.69 15.69 3.51
C MET A 109 -1.98 14.71 4.45
N GLU A 110 -2.70 14.11 5.39
CA GLU A 110 -2.15 13.19 6.38
C GLU A 110 -1.55 11.93 5.72
N SER A 111 -2.18 11.39 4.69
CA SER A 111 -1.71 10.19 3.99
C SER A 111 -0.32 10.38 3.37
N ARG A 112 0.04 11.58 2.94
CA ARG A 112 1.35 11.88 2.35
C ARG A 112 2.50 11.70 3.33
N PHE A 113 2.27 11.94 4.61
CA PHE A 113 3.26 11.69 5.65
C PHE A 113 3.38 10.21 6.01
N ARG A 114 2.41 9.39 5.61
CA ARG A 114 2.30 7.98 5.98
C ARG A 114 2.70 6.98 4.89
N TYR A 115 3.05 7.45 3.69
CA TYR A 115 3.38 6.55 2.58
C TYR A 115 4.54 5.60 2.89
N MET A 116 5.45 5.99 3.77
CA MET A 116 6.62 5.19 4.14
C MET A 116 6.44 4.34 5.41
N GLU A 117 5.33 4.50 6.15
CA GLU A 117 5.19 3.90 7.49
C GLU A 117 5.26 2.37 7.51
N ASN A 118 4.82 1.72 6.45
CA ASN A 118 4.70 0.26 6.43
C ASN A 118 5.64 -0.43 5.43
N ILE A 119 6.66 0.27 4.92
CA ILE A 119 7.67 -0.38 4.08
C ILE A 119 8.38 -1.47 4.88
N TYR A 120 8.75 -1.15 6.11
CA TYR A 120 9.43 -2.05 7.02
C TYR A 120 8.66 -2.25 8.32
N ALA A 121 8.80 -3.43 8.89
CA ALA A 121 8.39 -3.72 10.26
C ALA A 121 9.40 -4.68 10.91
N GLN A 122 9.45 -4.73 12.23
CA GLN A 122 10.31 -5.68 12.91
C GLN A 122 9.67 -6.18 14.22
N ASP A 123 10.08 -7.35 14.61
CA ASP A 123 9.87 -7.90 15.95
C ASP A 123 11.22 -8.41 16.51
N GLU A 124 11.20 -9.22 17.56
CA GLU A 124 12.40 -9.75 18.20
C GLU A 124 13.20 -10.63 17.25
N ASP A 125 12.53 -11.45 16.43
CA ASP A 125 13.12 -12.52 15.61
C ASP A 125 13.29 -12.15 14.14
N ALA A 126 12.47 -11.23 13.62
CA ALA A 126 12.37 -10.96 12.20
C ALA A 126 12.34 -9.47 11.86
N LEU A 127 12.85 -9.17 10.66
CA LEU A 127 12.69 -7.92 9.95
C LEU A 127 11.82 -8.18 8.71
N TYR A 128 10.75 -7.42 8.58
CA TYR A 128 9.77 -7.55 7.50
C TYR A 128 9.99 -6.45 6.48
N ILE A 129 10.00 -6.81 5.21
CA ILE A 129 9.90 -5.90 4.07
C ILE A 129 8.50 -6.09 3.49
N ASN A 130 7.62 -5.15 3.77
CA ASN A 130 6.20 -5.26 3.42
C ASN A 130 5.85 -4.66 2.07
N LEU A 131 6.61 -3.65 1.63
CA LEU A 131 6.38 -2.96 0.35
C LEU A 131 7.69 -2.97 -0.44
N LEU A 132 7.64 -3.45 -1.67
CA LEU A 132 8.76 -3.45 -2.60
C LEU A 132 8.81 -2.10 -3.33
N VAL A 133 9.45 -1.12 -2.68
CA VAL A 133 9.66 0.24 -3.19
C VAL A 133 11.08 0.68 -2.89
N ASP A 134 11.65 1.51 -3.75
CA ASP A 134 13.00 2.07 -3.54
C ASP A 134 13.03 2.81 -2.22
N SER A 135 13.91 2.39 -1.33
CA SER A 135 13.95 2.91 0.04
C SER A 135 15.21 2.50 0.78
N VAL A 136 15.52 3.23 1.84
CA VAL A 136 16.64 2.94 2.72
C VAL A 136 16.15 2.87 4.16
N LEU A 137 16.44 1.76 4.84
CA LEU A 137 16.24 1.63 6.28
C LEU A 137 17.55 1.96 7.00
N THR A 138 17.49 2.90 7.92
CA THR A 138 18.64 3.27 8.78
C THR A 138 18.41 2.86 10.23
N ASP A 139 19.50 2.64 10.97
CA ASP A 139 19.44 2.48 12.42
C ASP A 139 19.28 3.86 13.12
N GLU A 140 19.15 3.86 14.43
CA GLU A 140 19.01 5.06 15.26
C GLU A 140 20.17 6.07 15.14
N ASN A 141 21.34 5.63 14.65
CA ASN A 141 22.50 6.46 14.41
C ASN A 141 22.59 6.96 12.96
N GLY A 142 21.54 6.70 12.14
CA GLY A 142 21.49 7.07 10.74
C GLY A 142 22.34 6.19 9.81
N LYS A 143 22.85 5.05 10.30
CA LYS A 143 23.63 4.12 9.46
C LYS A 143 22.69 3.21 8.68
N THR A 144 22.92 3.09 7.38
CA THR A 144 22.14 2.19 6.50
C THR A 144 22.21 0.75 6.97
N MET A 145 21.07 0.13 7.14
CA MET A 145 20.88 -1.28 7.46
C MET A 145 20.49 -2.09 6.22
N ILE A 146 19.48 -1.61 5.52
CA ILE A 146 18.94 -2.22 4.29
C ILE A 146 18.72 -1.13 3.26
N GLU A 147 18.99 -1.44 2.02
CA GLU A 147 18.67 -0.64 0.84
C GLU A 147 17.86 -1.51 -0.13
N LEU A 148 16.71 -1.01 -0.55
CA LEU A 148 15.90 -1.57 -1.62
C LEU A 148 16.04 -0.69 -2.85
N GLN A 149 16.35 -1.29 -3.98
CA GLN A 149 16.49 -0.57 -5.24
C GLN A 149 15.90 -1.39 -6.41
N SER A 150 15.04 -0.75 -7.18
CA SER A 150 14.61 -1.27 -8.48
C SER A 150 15.80 -1.25 -9.46
N VAL A 151 16.09 -2.37 -10.08
CA VAL A 151 17.28 -2.52 -10.96
C VAL A 151 16.91 -2.18 -12.40
N ASP A 152 15.71 -2.58 -12.84
CA ASP A 152 15.26 -2.42 -14.22
C ASP A 152 13.72 -2.30 -14.32
N GLU A 153 13.24 -2.13 -15.55
CA GLU A 153 11.80 -2.08 -15.86
C GLU A 153 11.13 -3.48 -15.83
N GLU A 154 11.90 -4.54 -15.70
CA GLU A 154 11.40 -5.93 -15.68
C GLU A 154 10.91 -6.35 -14.28
N GLY A 155 11.01 -5.46 -13.29
CA GLY A 155 10.48 -5.68 -11.94
C GLY A 155 11.47 -6.39 -11.01
N VAL A 156 12.75 -6.34 -11.31
CA VAL A 156 13.80 -6.85 -10.41
C VAL A 156 14.03 -5.86 -9.28
N MET A 157 13.89 -6.36 -8.04
CA MET A 157 14.20 -5.59 -6.82
C MET A 157 15.46 -6.16 -6.17
N GLU A 158 16.49 -5.33 -6.04
CA GLU A 158 17.68 -5.68 -5.28
C GLU A 158 17.54 -5.25 -3.83
N ILE A 159 17.90 -6.16 -2.92
CA ILE A 159 17.88 -5.92 -1.47
C ILE A 159 19.31 -6.07 -0.97
N ARG A 160 19.92 -4.97 -0.56
CA ARG A 160 21.28 -4.94 -0.02
C ARG A 160 21.24 -4.82 1.50
N CYS A 161 21.80 -5.80 2.20
CA CYS A 161 22.00 -5.74 3.64
C CYS A 161 23.42 -5.20 3.93
N GLN A 162 23.49 -4.01 4.52
CA GLN A 162 24.77 -3.34 4.81
C GLN A 162 25.39 -3.72 6.16
N LYS A 163 24.66 -4.49 6.96
CA LYS A 163 25.10 -4.95 8.27
C LYS A 163 24.62 -6.37 8.49
N ASP A 164 25.45 -7.19 9.14
CA ASP A 164 25.04 -8.53 9.56
C ASP A 164 23.79 -8.44 10.44
N GLN A 165 22.71 -9.01 9.93
CA GLN A 165 21.45 -9.11 10.63
C GLN A 165 21.38 -10.48 11.30
N LYS A 166 21.13 -10.52 12.61
CA LYS A 166 20.83 -11.76 13.32
C LYS A 166 19.36 -12.19 13.17
N LYS A 167 18.53 -11.33 12.57
CA LYS A 167 17.10 -11.56 12.39
C LYS A 167 16.82 -12.25 11.06
N VAL A 168 15.73 -12.99 11.02
CA VAL A 168 15.19 -13.55 9.78
C VAL A 168 14.64 -12.40 8.93
N LEU A 169 15.02 -12.35 7.64
CA LEU A 169 14.44 -11.41 6.71
C LEU A 169 13.18 -12.04 6.09
N LYS A 170 12.03 -11.43 6.30
CA LYS A 170 10.74 -11.83 5.72
C LYS A 170 10.30 -10.79 4.70
N ILE A 171 10.15 -11.22 3.45
CA ILE A 171 9.80 -10.36 2.33
C ILE A 171 8.37 -10.68 1.91
N HIS A 172 7.51 -9.69 1.89
CA HIS A 172 6.17 -9.83 1.36
C HIS A 172 6.21 -9.84 -0.18
N ILE A 173 5.76 -10.94 -0.75
CA ILE A 173 5.55 -11.05 -2.19
C ILE A 173 4.06 -10.83 -2.45
N PRO A 174 3.67 -9.77 -3.17
CA PRO A 174 2.28 -9.47 -3.43
C PRO A 174 1.55 -10.63 -4.14
N ALA A 175 0.28 -10.84 -3.80
CA ALA A 175 -0.51 -11.95 -4.32
C ALA A 175 -0.52 -12.04 -5.85
N TRP A 176 -0.47 -10.91 -6.54
CA TRP A 176 -0.41 -10.83 -8.00
C TRP A 176 0.93 -11.33 -8.59
N GLY A 177 2.03 -11.28 -7.81
CA GLY A 177 3.36 -11.71 -8.23
C GLY A 177 3.75 -13.12 -7.78
N GLN A 178 2.94 -13.79 -6.94
CA GLN A 178 3.34 -15.05 -6.29
C GLN A 178 3.62 -16.23 -7.24
N LYS A 179 3.11 -16.23 -8.45
CA LYS A 179 3.27 -17.35 -9.40
C LYS A 179 4.61 -17.29 -10.12
N ASP A 180 5.12 -16.10 -10.38
CA ASP A 180 6.23 -15.87 -11.31
C ASP A 180 7.43 -15.13 -10.70
N PHE A 181 7.63 -15.26 -9.38
CA PHE A 181 8.80 -14.66 -8.74
C PHE A 181 9.93 -15.67 -8.51
N ASN A 182 11.15 -15.18 -8.54
CA ASN A 182 12.34 -15.91 -8.16
C ASN A 182 13.12 -15.12 -7.12
N VAL A 183 13.73 -15.82 -6.19
CA VAL A 183 14.62 -15.21 -5.19
C VAL A 183 16.02 -15.78 -5.37
N SER A 184 17.01 -14.90 -5.41
CA SER A 184 18.42 -15.30 -5.37
C SER A 184 19.13 -14.58 -4.22
N VAL A 185 20.05 -15.28 -3.59
CA VAL A 185 20.91 -14.73 -2.54
C VAL A 185 22.35 -14.88 -2.97
N ASN A 186 23.07 -13.75 -3.09
CA ASN A 186 24.46 -13.71 -3.56
C ASN A 186 24.66 -14.49 -4.88
N GLY A 187 23.74 -14.31 -5.83
CA GLY A 187 23.77 -14.95 -7.15
C GLY A 187 23.30 -16.41 -7.19
N LYS A 188 22.86 -16.99 -6.07
CA LYS A 188 22.32 -18.35 -6.03
C LYS A 188 20.80 -18.31 -5.89
N VAL A 189 20.10 -18.93 -6.84
CA VAL A 189 18.63 -19.06 -6.78
C VAL A 189 18.24 -20.00 -5.64
N LEU A 190 17.29 -19.57 -4.83
CA LEU A 190 16.71 -20.40 -3.77
C LEU A 190 15.70 -21.37 -4.37
N ALA A 191 15.88 -22.66 -4.05
CA ALA A 191 14.98 -23.73 -4.52
C ALA A 191 13.66 -23.76 -3.74
N ASP A 192 13.68 -23.39 -2.46
CA ASP A 192 12.52 -23.30 -1.57
C ASP A 192 12.19 -21.82 -1.30
N LYS A 193 10.89 -21.51 -1.40
CA LYS A 193 10.35 -20.13 -1.28
C LYS A 193 9.46 -20.00 -0.06
#